data_be0f5730310e84522bc08b61754463e6
#
_entry.id   be0f5730310e84522bc08b61754463e6
#
_cell.length_a   1.000
_cell.length_b   1.000
_cell.length_c   1.000
_cell.angle_alpha   90.00
_cell.angle_beta   90.00
_cell.angle_gamma   90.00
#
_symmetry.space_group_name_H-M   'P 1'
#
loop_
_entity.id
_entity.type
_entity.pdbx_description
1 polymer ?
#
loop_
_entity_poly.entity_id
_entity_poly.type
_entity_poly.pdbx_seq_one_letter_code
_entity_poly.pdbx_strand_id
1 'polypeptide(L)'
;MKTLYTLVFVLSITFGVFAQGSKLNKADKKYDKYSYIDAIEIYEKVAEKGYKSVELFEKLGNAYYFNGELDKASKWYGELFALNQEVDSEYYFRYAQALKAEGNYEKSNQYMELFAQKTDDSRAKLYQQNKDYLTDIDAVSGKYTMDKTDVNSEFFDYGPTFFGKQIVFTSSRSEGNQYSKIHDWTKQNFTDLFVASIDNNGKLGSVENFSKTVNTKFNESSPVFTKDGKTMYFTRNNYNDGKKRKSDDKVIMEKIYKAELVNGEWTNVKEVPFSNDNYKTAHPTLSPDEKTMYFASDMPGSFGFSDLYKVSIDSNGKFGTPENLGPTINTEGRETFPFVDADNNLFFASDGHPGLGGLDIFEAKSANNSFEKPLNVGKPLNSPMDDFGYVTNKDGLGFFSSNRDGGSGFDDIYTFTVCTHTLSGLITDVDTKEILPNAKVIVFDDKMNQISETTASEKGAYSFKIECNKKYYVRASKEDYETTE
;
A
#
# COMPACT_ATOMS: atom_id res chain seq x y z
N MET A 1 -7.51 -12.70 -65.49
CA MET A 1 -6.48 -12.36 -64.49
C MET A 1 -6.99 -11.42 -63.39
N LYS A 2 -7.77 -10.38 -63.67
CA LYS A 2 -8.29 -9.46 -62.61
C LYS A 2 -9.16 -10.15 -61.53
N THR A 3 -9.99 -11.10 -61.90
CA THR A 3 -10.86 -11.85 -60.97
C THR A 3 -10.09 -12.79 -60.02
N LEU A 4 -8.95 -13.32 -60.47
CA LEU A 4 -8.12 -14.19 -59.64
C LEU A 4 -7.39 -13.42 -58.53
N TYR A 5 -6.92 -12.20 -58.85
CA TYR A 5 -6.28 -11.32 -57.85
C TYR A 5 -7.26 -10.84 -56.76
N THR A 6 -8.52 -10.56 -57.12
CA THR A 6 -9.55 -10.16 -56.15
C THR A 6 -9.92 -11.30 -55.20
N LEU A 7 -10.00 -12.53 -55.72
CA LEU A 7 -10.30 -13.71 -54.90
C LEU A 7 -9.16 -14.05 -53.91
N VAL A 8 -7.89 -13.93 -54.35
CA VAL A 8 -6.72 -14.15 -53.50
C VAL A 8 -6.64 -13.08 -52.41
N PHE A 9 -6.96 -11.81 -52.73
CA PHE A 9 -6.95 -10.71 -51.75
C PHE A 9 -8.07 -10.87 -50.69
N VAL A 10 -9.28 -11.28 -51.10
CA VAL A 10 -10.38 -11.55 -50.17
C VAL A 10 -10.09 -12.78 -49.29
N LEU A 11 -9.51 -13.84 -49.84
CA LEU A 11 -9.09 -15.00 -49.06
C LEU A 11 -7.99 -14.66 -48.02
N SER A 12 -7.01 -13.82 -48.42
CA SER A 12 -5.93 -13.42 -47.50
C SER A 12 -6.45 -12.57 -46.33
N ILE A 13 -7.46 -11.71 -46.56
CA ILE A 13 -8.11 -10.91 -45.50
C ILE A 13 -8.91 -11.82 -44.54
N THR A 14 -9.67 -12.78 -45.07
CA THR A 14 -10.47 -13.70 -44.24
C THR A 14 -9.59 -14.63 -43.39
N PHE A 15 -8.49 -15.16 -43.91
CA PHE A 15 -7.53 -15.94 -43.14
C PHE A 15 -6.85 -15.13 -42.03
N GLY A 16 -6.58 -13.84 -42.27
CA GLY A 16 -6.04 -12.91 -41.26
C GLY A 16 -6.99 -12.71 -40.09
N VAL A 17 -8.26 -12.51 -40.33
CA VAL A 17 -9.29 -12.29 -39.28
C VAL A 17 -9.53 -13.57 -38.46
N PHE A 18 -9.62 -14.74 -39.09
CA PHE A 18 -9.77 -16.01 -38.38
C PHE A 18 -8.54 -16.35 -37.50
N ALA A 19 -7.34 -16.07 -37.97
CA ALA A 19 -6.12 -16.31 -37.22
C ALA A 19 -5.98 -15.37 -36.01
N GLN A 20 -6.47 -14.12 -36.10
CA GLN A 20 -6.51 -13.16 -35.00
C GLN A 20 -7.56 -13.56 -33.94
N GLY A 21 -8.77 -13.97 -34.37
CA GLY A 21 -9.81 -14.47 -33.45
C GLY A 21 -9.36 -15.65 -32.62
N SER A 22 -8.66 -16.63 -33.21
CA SER A 22 -8.11 -17.77 -32.47
C SER A 22 -7.07 -17.37 -31.43
N LYS A 23 -6.24 -16.32 -31.70
CA LYS A 23 -5.26 -15.79 -30.76
C LYS A 23 -5.92 -15.04 -29.62
N LEU A 24 -6.92 -14.21 -29.91
CA LEU A 24 -7.71 -13.51 -28.90
C LEU A 24 -8.37 -14.49 -27.93
N ASN A 25 -9.07 -15.50 -28.44
CA ASN A 25 -9.66 -16.55 -27.61
C ASN A 25 -8.62 -17.27 -26.70
N LYS A 26 -7.36 -17.40 -27.15
CA LYS A 26 -6.30 -17.96 -26.33
C LYS A 26 -5.86 -16.99 -25.24
N ALA A 27 -5.75 -15.71 -25.55
CA ALA A 27 -5.40 -14.66 -24.61
C ALA A 27 -6.51 -14.49 -23.55
N ASP A 28 -7.79 -14.50 -23.97
CA ASP A 28 -8.93 -14.41 -23.07
C ASP A 28 -8.92 -15.55 -22.05
N LYS A 29 -8.70 -16.78 -22.48
CA LYS A 29 -8.56 -17.93 -21.57
C LYS A 29 -7.41 -17.80 -20.57
N LYS A 30 -6.37 -17.05 -20.91
CA LYS A 30 -5.26 -16.75 -20.00
C LYS A 30 -5.66 -15.65 -19.02
N TYR A 31 -6.25 -14.59 -19.54
CA TYR A 31 -6.75 -13.46 -18.77
C TYR A 31 -7.78 -13.90 -17.71
N ASP A 32 -8.78 -14.69 -18.10
CA ASP A 32 -9.82 -15.25 -17.22
C ASP A 32 -9.27 -16.15 -16.11
N LYS A 33 -8.03 -16.62 -16.25
CA LYS A 33 -7.31 -17.41 -15.25
C LYS A 33 -6.27 -16.59 -14.49
N TYR A 34 -6.31 -15.27 -14.62
CA TYR A 34 -5.33 -14.36 -14.01
C TYR A 34 -3.88 -14.59 -14.50
N SER A 35 -3.68 -15.22 -15.66
CA SER A 35 -2.36 -15.39 -16.28
C SER A 35 -2.05 -14.14 -17.13
N TYR A 36 -1.96 -12.97 -16.45
CA TYR A 36 -1.95 -11.67 -17.11
C TYR A 36 -0.73 -11.49 -18.03
N ILE A 37 0.48 -11.84 -17.59
CA ILE A 37 1.68 -11.70 -18.41
C ILE A 37 1.57 -12.50 -19.72
N ASP A 38 1.08 -13.77 -19.64
CA ASP A 38 0.87 -14.58 -20.83
C ASP A 38 -0.23 -14.01 -21.75
N ALA A 39 -1.26 -13.37 -21.18
CA ALA A 39 -2.33 -12.72 -21.94
C ALA A 39 -1.81 -11.47 -22.65
N ILE A 40 -1.06 -10.61 -21.91
CA ILE A 40 -0.41 -9.40 -22.46
C ILE A 40 0.41 -9.72 -23.69
N GLU A 41 1.32 -10.71 -23.61
CA GLU A 41 2.16 -11.08 -24.75
C GLU A 41 1.37 -11.43 -26.03
N ILE A 42 0.19 -12.02 -25.87
CA ILE A 42 -0.65 -12.38 -27.03
C ILE A 42 -1.46 -11.16 -27.50
N TYR A 43 -2.04 -10.40 -26.58
CA TYR A 43 -2.84 -9.22 -26.90
C TYR A 43 -2.00 -8.14 -27.60
N GLU A 44 -0.79 -7.86 -27.12
CA GLU A 44 0.13 -6.91 -27.76
C GLU A 44 0.47 -7.32 -29.18
N LYS A 45 0.84 -8.58 -29.41
CA LYS A 45 1.10 -9.11 -30.77
C LYS A 45 -0.10 -9.00 -31.71
N VAL A 46 -1.32 -8.95 -31.20
CA VAL A 46 -2.53 -8.75 -31.99
C VAL A 46 -2.76 -7.26 -32.27
N ALA A 47 -2.57 -6.41 -31.25
CA ALA A 47 -2.66 -4.95 -31.38
C ALA A 47 -1.61 -4.38 -32.34
N GLU A 48 -0.34 -4.83 -32.24
CA GLU A 48 0.76 -4.44 -33.16
C GLU A 48 0.49 -4.78 -34.62
N LYS A 49 -0.34 -5.77 -34.90
CA LYS A 49 -0.79 -6.11 -36.24
C LYS A 49 -1.96 -5.25 -36.74
N GLY A 50 -2.32 -4.22 -35.97
CA GLY A 50 -3.33 -3.24 -36.33
C GLY A 50 -4.76 -3.64 -35.94
N TYR A 51 -4.96 -4.73 -35.20
CA TYR A 51 -6.29 -5.03 -34.67
C TYR A 51 -6.60 -4.12 -33.48
N LYS A 52 -7.75 -3.46 -33.53
CA LYS A 52 -8.21 -2.53 -32.50
C LYS A 52 -9.65 -2.86 -32.12
N SER A 53 -9.91 -3.04 -30.83
CA SER A 53 -11.26 -3.17 -30.28
C SER A 53 -11.30 -2.69 -28.84
N VAL A 54 -12.47 -2.31 -28.36
CA VAL A 54 -12.71 -1.93 -26.96
C VAL A 54 -12.25 -3.06 -26.04
N GLU A 55 -12.73 -4.28 -26.25
CA GLU A 55 -12.40 -5.43 -25.42
C GLU A 55 -10.89 -5.73 -25.34
N LEU A 56 -10.16 -5.61 -26.47
CA LEU A 56 -8.71 -5.80 -26.48
C LEU A 56 -8.00 -4.78 -25.59
N PHE A 57 -8.36 -3.51 -25.73
CA PHE A 57 -7.68 -2.44 -25.00
C PHE A 57 -8.09 -2.38 -23.54
N GLU A 58 -9.34 -2.70 -23.20
CA GLU A 58 -9.79 -2.92 -21.81
C GLU A 58 -8.96 -4.00 -21.13
N LYS A 59 -8.82 -5.18 -21.75
CA LYS A 59 -8.08 -6.30 -21.18
C LYS A 59 -6.58 -6.03 -21.09
N LEU A 60 -5.99 -5.35 -22.07
CA LEU A 60 -4.58 -4.94 -22.01
C LEU A 60 -4.35 -3.90 -20.89
N GLY A 61 -5.15 -2.87 -20.86
CA GLY A 61 -5.08 -1.85 -19.82
C GLY A 61 -5.24 -2.46 -18.42
N ASN A 62 -6.25 -3.30 -18.24
CA ASN A 62 -6.49 -4.00 -16.97
C ASN A 62 -5.36 -4.95 -16.58
N ALA A 63 -4.81 -5.72 -17.52
CA ALA A 63 -3.74 -6.66 -17.22
C ALA A 63 -2.48 -5.95 -16.73
N TYR A 64 -2.12 -4.80 -17.31
CA TYR A 64 -1.04 -3.95 -16.85
C TYR A 64 -1.39 -3.26 -15.51
N TYR A 65 -2.61 -2.71 -15.39
CA TYR A 65 -3.08 -2.04 -14.18
C TYR A 65 -3.00 -2.95 -12.96
N PHE A 66 -3.49 -4.20 -13.08
CA PHE A 66 -3.47 -5.18 -11.99
C PHE A 66 -2.07 -5.75 -11.69
N ASN A 67 -1.11 -5.56 -12.58
CA ASN A 67 0.30 -5.88 -12.32
C ASN A 67 1.10 -4.69 -11.76
N GLY A 68 0.47 -3.54 -11.48
CA GLY A 68 1.14 -2.34 -10.98
C GLY A 68 1.97 -1.60 -12.05
N GLU A 69 1.86 -1.99 -13.33
CA GLU A 69 2.56 -1.35 -14.46
C GLU A 69 1.72 -0.21 -15.05
N LEU A 70 1.49 0.82 -14.23
CA LEU A 70 0.51 1.88 -14.51
C LEU A 70 0.87 2.73 -15.74
N ASP A 71 2.14 2.95 -16.01
CA ASP A 71 2.64 3.63 -17.20
C ASP A 71 2.22 2.89 -18.49
N LYS A 72 2.33 1.57 -18.51
CA LYS A 72 1.90 0.73 -19.61
C LYS A 72 0.38 0.65 -19.71
N ALA A 73 -0.31 0.60 -18.56
CA ALA A 73 -1.77 0.67 -18.52
C ALA A 73 -2.28 1.98 -19.13
N SER A 74 -1.63 3.11 -18.84
CA SER A 74 -1.94 4.43 -19.42
C SER A 74 -1.93 4.41 -20.95
N LYS A 75 -0.90 3.80 -21.55
CA LYS A 75 -0.82 3.63 -23.01
C LYS A 75 -2.08 2.96 -23.59
N TRP A 76 -2.48 1.82 -22.99
CA TRP A 76 -3.58 1.02 -23.55
C TRP A 76 -4.96 1.60 -23.25
N TYR A 77 -5.15 2.24 -22.11
CA TYR A 77 -6.35 3.04 -21.86
C TYR A 77 -6.41 4.26 -22.79
N GLY A 78 -5.27 4.88 -23.13
CA GLY A 78 -5.22 5.92 -24.14
C GLY A 78 -5.72 5.45 -25.51
N GLU A 79 -5.30 4.25 -25.97
CA GLU A 79 -5.80 3.63 -27.20
C GLU A 79 -7.31 3.26 -27.09
N LEU A 80 -7.78 2.83 -25.91
CA LEU A 80 -9.19 2.57 -25.65
C LEU A 80 -10.05 3.82 -25.90
N PHE A 81 -9.68 4.93 -25.23
CA PHE A 81 -10.43 6.18 -25.39
C PHE A 81 -10.30 6.81 -26.77
N ALA A 82 -9.21 6.55 -27.52
CA ALA A 82 -9.04 6.99 -28.89
C ALA A 82 -10.03 6.32 -29.88
N LEU A 83 -10.67 5.22 -29.49
CA LEU A 83 -11.73 4.60 -30.30
C LEU A 83 -13.02 5.42 -30.32
N ASN A 84 -13.20 6.39 -29.45
CA ASN A 84 -14.40 7.22 -29.29
C ASN A 84 -15.70 6.40 -29.14
N GLN A 85 -15.61 5.24 -28.49
CA GLN A 85 -16.76 4.40 -28.17
C GLN A 85 -17.13 4.56 -26.70
N GLU A 86 -18.36 4.23 -26.35
CA GLU A 86 -18.80 4.23 -24.96
C GLU A 86 -18.13 3.07 -24.21
N VAL A 87 -17.58 3.37 -23.04
CA VAL A 87 -16.94 2.41 -22.13
C VAL A 87 -17.48 2.58 -20.72
N ASP A 88 -17.32 1.55 -19.89
CA ASP A 88 -17.72 1.60 -18.49
C ASP A 88 -17.03 2.73 -17.74
N SER A 89 -17.72 3.30 -16.74
CA SER A 89 -17.20 4.41 -15.93
C SER A 89 -15.90 4.06 -15.22
N GLU A 90 -15.71 2.81 -14.82
CA GLU A 90 -14.51 2.33 -14.15
C GLU A 90 -13.22 2.58 -14.97
N TYR A 91 -13.28 2.54 -16.31
CA TYR A 91 -12.10 2.81 -17.16
C TYR A 91 -11.65 4.28 -17.12
N TYR A 92 -12.59 5.22 -16.88
CA TYR A 92 -12.22 6.62 -16.67
C TYR A 92 -11.39 6.77 -15.40
N PHE A 93 -11.80 6.10 -14.32
CA PHE A 93 -11.06 6.10 -13.05
C PHE A 93 -9.68 5.45 -13.22
N ARG A 94 -9.61 4.23 -13.77
CA ARG A 94 -8.33 3.52 -13.97
C ARG A 94 -7.36 4.28 -14.87
N TYR A 95 -7.87 4.92 -15.92
CA TYR A 95 -7.03 5.76 -16.77
C TYR A 95 -6.53 7.00 -16.03
N ALA A 96 -7.37 7.63 -15.21
CA ALA A 96 -6.95 8.74 -14.37
C ALA A 96 -5.82 8.32 -13.40
N GLN A 97 -5.95 7.16 -12.75
CA GLN A 97 -4.88 6.62 -11.89
C GLN A 97 -3.60 6.32 -12.68
N ALA A 98 -3.71 5.69 -13.84
CA ALA A 98 -2.57 5.40 -14.71
C ALA A 98 -1.85 6.68 -15.21
N LEU A 99 -2.59 7.75 -15.49
CA LEU A 99 -2.01 9.05 -15.87
C LEU A 99 -1.24 9.73 -14.72
N LYS A 100 -1.63 9.49 -13.47
CA LYS A 100 -0.88 9.99 -12.31
C LYS A 100 0.52 9.36 -12.24
N ALA A 101 0.65 8.06 -12.56
CA ALA A 101 1.94 7.39 -12.60
C ALA A 101 2.92 8.03 -13.60
N GLU A 102 2.40 8.65 -14.66
CA GLU A 102 3.19 9.46 -15.61
C GLU A 102 3.39 10.92 -15.14
N GLY A 103 2.91 11.30 -13.97
CA GLY A 103 2.91 12.68 -13.47
C GLY A 103 1.94 13.62 -14.21
N ASN A 104 1.05 13.09 -15.05
CA ASN A 104 0.12 13.87 -15.85
C ASN A 104 -1.19 14.14 -15.08
N TYR A 105 -1.08 14.89 -13.99
CA TYR A 105 -2.21 15.21 -13.11
C TYR A 105 -3.29 16.05 -13.79
N GLU A 106 -2.93 16.91 -14.73
CA GLU A 106 -3.90 17.71 -15.48
C GLU A 106 -4.88 16.83 -16.25
N LYS A 107 -4.35 15.91 -17.05
CA LYS A 107 -5.17 14.97 -17.82
C LYS A 107 -5.89 13.97 -16.91
N SER A 108 -5.23 13.51 -15.83
CA SER A 108 -5.87 12.69 -14.81
C SER A 108 -7.12 13.35 -14.25
N ASN A 109 -7.03 14.61 -13.84
CA ASN A 109 -8.16 15.38 -13.32
C ASN A 109 -9.29 15.53 -14.36
N GLN A 110 -8.97 15.69 -15.66
CA GLN A 110 -9.99 15.69 -16.71
C GLN A 110 -10.77 14.36 -16.76
N TYR A 111 -10.09 13.23 -16.63
CA TYR A 111 -10.73 11.91 -16.60
C TYR A 111 -11.49 11.66 -15.30
N MET A 112 -11.03 12.18 -14.16
CA MET A 112 -11.79 12.18 -12.90
C MET A 112 -13.08 13.00 -12.98
N GLU A 113 -13.07 14.15 -13.67
CA GLU A 113 -14.31 14.90 -13.96
C GLU A 113 -15.29 14.11 -14.83
N LEU A 114 -14.79 13.43 -15.85
CA LEU A 114 -15.62 12.58 -16.71
C LEU A 114 -16.18 11.37 -15.93
N PHE A 115 -15.37 10.76 -15.07
CA PHE A 115 -15.80 9.71 -14.15
C PHE A 115 -16.94 10.19 -13.26
N ALA A 116 -16.79 11.34 -12.60
CA ALA A 116 -17.78 11.91 -11.71
C ALA A 116 -19.10 12.29 -12.41
N GLN A 117 -19.08 12.54 -13.72
CA GLN A 117 -20.31 12.78 -14.50
C GLN A 117 -21.06 11.48 -14.82
N LYS A 118 -20.42 10.33 -14.73
CA LYS A 118 -20.97 9.03 -15.15
C LYS A 118 -21.39 8.13 -13.98
N THR A 119 -20.99 8.45 -12.76
CA THR A 119 -21.24 7.59 -11.59
C THR A 119 -21.51 8.39 -10.32
N ASP A 120 -22.19 7.74 -9.36
CA ASP A 120 -22.41 8.25 -7.99
C ASP A 120 -21.46 7.58 -6.96
N ASP A 121 -20.35 7.08 -7.44
CA ASP A 121 -19.28 6.39 -6.72
C ASP A 121 -18.62 7.29 -5.65
N SER A 122 -18.20 6.73 -4.51
CA SER A 122 -17.57 7.50 -3.43
C SER A 122 -16.25 8.13 -3.86
N ARG A 123 -15.48 7.47 -4.75
CA ARG A 123 -14.23 8.00 -5.31
C ARG A 123 -14.47 9.29 -6.10
N ALA A 124 -15.55 9.32 -6.88
CA ALA A 124 -15.99 10.52 -7.59
C ALA A 124 -16.40 11.63 -6.63
N LYS A 125 -17.18 11.30 -5.58
CA LYS A 125 -17.59 12.26 -4.55
C LYS A 125 -16.41 12.84 -3.78
N LEU A 126 -15.45 12.01 -3.38
CA LEU A 126 -14.23 12.44 -2.68
C LEU A 126 -13.41 13.40 -3.55
N TYR A 127 -13.25 13.11 -4.83
CA TYR A 127 -12.58 14.01 -5.77
C TYR A 127 -13.32 15.34 -5.93
N GLN A 128 -14.66 15.31 -6.10
CA GLN A 128 -15.46 16.53 -6.24
C GLN A 128 -15.45 17.41 -4.97
N GLN A 129 -15.34 16.80 -3.79
CA GLN A 129 -15.25 17.52 -2.51
C GLN A 129 -13.90 18.20 -2.30
N ASN A 130 -12.84 17.69 -2.94
CA ASN A 130 -11.49 18.24 -2.81
C ASN A 130 -10.72 18.12 -4.14
N LYS A 131 -10.95 19.07 -5.04
CA LYS A 131 -10.23 19.15 -6.32
C LYS A 131 -8.79 19.61 -6.18
N ASP A 132 -8.49 20.32 -5.08
CA ASP A 132 -7.16 20.82 -4.76
C ASP A 132 -6.34 19.86 -3.89
N TYR A 133 -6.71 18.58 -3.86
CA TYR A 133 -6.10 17.54 -3.03
C TYR A 133 -4.56 17.48 -3.14
N LEU A 134 -3.98 17.83 -4.29
CA LEU A 134 -2.52 17.89 -4.47
C LEU A 134 -1.89 18.97 -3.60
N THR A 135 -2.56 20.13 -3.42
CA THR A 135 -2.10 21.19 -2.52
C THR A 135 -2.12 20.73 -1.07
N ASP A 136 -3.17 20.00 -0.67
CA ASP A 136 -3.25 19.44 0.68
C ASP A 136 -2.15 18.39 0.93
N ILE A 137 -1.86 17.53 -0.07
CA ILE A 137 -0.77 16.55 0.00
C ILE A 137 0.59 17.27 0.10
N ASP A 138 0.83 18.29 -0.70
CA ASP A 138 2.07 19.06 -0.64
C ASP A 138 2.24 19.78 0.71
N ALA A 139 1.16 20.25 1.33
CA ALA A 139 1.19 20.89 2.64
C ALA A 139 1.63 19.95 3.79
N VAL A 140 1.36 18.66 3.69
CA VAL A 140 1.78 17.65 4.68
C VAL A 140 3.08 16.94 4.30
N SER A 141 3.60 17.19 3.10
CA SER A 141 4.83 16.56 2.58
C SER A 141 6.08 17.04 3.32
N GLY A 142 7.13 16.21 3.33
CA GLY A 142 8.40 16.51 4.00
C GLY A 142 8.41 16.20 5.50
N LYS A 143 7.36 15.58 6.03
CA LYS A 143 7.30 15.09 7.42
C LYS A 143 8.29 13.94 7.65
N TYR A 144 8.66 13.22 6.62
CA TYR A 144 9.50 12.02 6.70
C TYR A 144 10.79 12.16 5.89
N THR A 145 11.83 11.48 6.33
CA THR A 145 13.00 11.12 5.51
C THR A 145 12.96 9.64 5.25
N MET A 146 13.38 9.20 4.06
CA MET A 146 13.39 7.79 3.69
C MET A 146 14.67 7.40 2.97
N ASP A 147 15.04 6.12 3.09
CA ASP A 147 16.14 5.50 2.38
C ASP A 147 15.72 4.11 1.88
N LYS A 148 16.38 3.67 0.79
CA LYS A 148 16.23 2.30 0.30
C LYS A 148 16.98 1.34 1.22
N THR A 149 16.41 0.15 1.48
CA THR A 149 17.05 -0.87 2.30
C THR A 149 17.95 -1.80 1.49
N ASP A 150 19.00 -2.35 2.14
CA ASP A 150 19.94 -3.31 1.52
C ASP A 150 19.34 -4.74 1.41
N VAL A 151 18.13 -4.98 1.94
CA VAL A 151 17.51 -6.30 1.88
C VAL A 151 16.74 -6.56 0.59
N ASN A 152 16.54 -5.54 -0.22
CA ASN A 152 15.82 -5.64 -1.48
C ASN A 152 16.59 -6.48 -2.51
N SER A 153 15.86 -7.23 -3.33
CA SER A 153 16.37 -8.08 -4.40
C SER A 153 15.81 -7.66 -5.77
N GLU A 154 16.12 -8.36 -6.82
CA GLU A 154 15.52 -8.18 -8.15
C GLU A 154 14.07 -8.70 -8.25
N PHE A 155 13.51 -9.22 -7.17
CA PHE A 155 12.18 -9.80 -7.06
C PHE A 155 11.22 -8.87 -6.32
N PHE A 156 10.05 -9.39 -5.91
CA PHE A 156 9.16 -8.71 -4.98
C PHE A 156 9.71 -8.80 -3.56
N ASP A 157 9.83 -7.67 -2.88
CA ASP A 157 10.18 -7.56 -1.46
C ASP A 157 9.24 -6.54 -0.80
N TYR A 158 8.26 -7.01 0.01
CA TYR A 158 7.20 -6.14 0.53
C TYR A 158 6.62 -6.61 1.87
N GLY A 159 5.73 -5.78 2.43
CA GLY A 159 4.93 -6.08 3.63
C GLY A 159 5.79 -6.35 4.87
N PRO A 160 6.74 -5.45 5.21
CA PRO A 160 7.60 -5.61 6.38
C PRO A 160 6.78 -5.49 7.66
N THR A 161 7.19 -6.22 8.71
CA THR A 161 6.65 -6.09 10.07
C THR A 161 7.75 -6.28 11.10
N PHE A 162 7.63 -5.63 12.24
CA PHE A 162 8.57 -5.79 13.35
C PHE A 162 8.35 -7.10 14.09
N PHE A 163 9.45 -7.81 14.39
CA PHE A 163 9.49 -8.97 15.25
C PHE A 163 10.69 -8.86 16.23
N GLY A 164 10.47 -8.27 17.37
CA GLY A 164 11.55 -7.92 18.29
C GLY A 164 12.56 -6.94 17.68
N LYS A 165 13.82 -7.37 17.54
CA LYS A 165 14.90 -6.62 16.88
C LYS A 165 15.12 -7.08 15.42
N GLN A 166 14.10 -7.53 14.78
CA GLN A 166 14.12 -8.01 13.40
C GLN A 166 12.93 -7.41 12.64
N ILE A 167 13.01 -7.43 11.32
CA ILE A 167 11.84 -7.35 10.46
C ILE A 167 11.58 -8.72 9.82
N VAL A 168 10.32 -9.07 9.67
CA VAL A 168 9.88 -10.17 8.83
C VAL A 168 9.14 -9.56 7.65
N PHE A 169 9.42 -10.02 6.45
CA PHE A 169 8.87 -9.47 5.22
C PHE A 169 8.62 -10.56 4.19
N THR A 170 7.88 -10.22 3.16
CA THR A 170 7.50 -11.08 2.06
C THR A 170 8.49 -10.93 0.91
N SER A 171 8.93 -12.05 0.31
CA SER A 171 9.77 -12.00 -0.89
C SER A 171 9.46 -13.15 -1.85
N SER A 172 9.57 -12.88 -3.15
CA SER A 172 9.54 -13.92 -4.20
C SER A 172 10.93 -14.40 -4.64
N ARG A 173 11.98 -14.08 -3.87
CA ARG A 173 13.35 -14.56 -4.13
C ARG A 173 13.44 -16.09 -4.04
N SER A 174 14.30 -16.67 -4.84
CA SER A 174 14.53 -18.13 -4.82
C SER A 174 15.66 -18.48 -3.87
N GLU A 175 15.47 -19.51 -3.05
CA GLU A 175 16.54 -20.14 -2.25
C GLU A 175 17.43 -21.11 -3.06
N GLY A 176 17.48 -20.97 -4.38
CA GLY A 176 18.29 -21.85 -5.24
C GLY A 176 17.63 -23.18 -5.60
N ASN A 177 16.36 -23.37 -5.31
CA ASN A 177 15.60 -24.53 -5.74
C ASN A 177 15.19 -24.37 -7.20
N GLN A 178 15.84 -25.08 -8.12
CA GLN A 178 15.52 -25.11 -9.55
C GLN A 178 14.09 -25.59 -9.89
N TYR A 179 13.28 -25.95 -8.91
CA TYR A 179 11.93 -26.49 -9.05
C TYR A 179 10.86 -25.61 -8.41
N SER A 180 11.14 -24.34 -8.13
CA SER A 180 10.11 -23.41 -7.65
C SER A 180 9.01 -23.26 -8.72
N LYS A 181 7.75 -23.38 -8.29
CA LYS A 181 6.63 -23.13 -9.18
C LYS A 181 6.52 -21.64 -9.44
N ILE A 182 6.36 -21.31 -10.71
CA ILE A 182 6.11 -19.93 -11.15
C ILE A 182 4.63 -19.59 -10.94
N HIS A 183 4.38 -18.43 -10.32
CA HIS A 183 3.04 -17.89 -10.16
C HIS A 183 2.52 -17.39 -11.51
N ASP A 184 1.33 -17.82 -11.91
CA ASP A 184 0.81 -17.57 -13.27
C ASP A 184 0.54 -16.05 -13.51
N TRP A 185 0.15 -15.32 -12.48
CA TRP A 185 -0.16 -13.90 -12.58
C TRP A 185 1.10 -13.06 -12.87
N THR A 186 2.14 -13.19 -12.05
CA THR A 186 3.32 -12.32 -12.04
C THR A 186 4.52 -12.89 -12.79
N LYS A 187 4.50 -14.19 -13.14
CA LYS A 187 5.66 -14.94 -13.67
C LYS A 187 6.89 -14.92 -12.76
N GLN A 188 6.69 -14.62 -11.49
CA GLN A 188 7.69 -14.73 -10.43
C GLN A 188 7.48 -16.02 -9.62
N ASN A 189 8.42 -16.33 -8.73
CA ASN A 189 8.20 -17.39 -7.75
C ASN A 189 7.01 -17.03 -6.84
N PHE A 190 6.41 -18.02 -6.20
CA PHE A 190 5.53 -17.77 -5.07
C PHE A 190 6.32 -17.10 -3.95
N THR A 191 5.64 -16.29 -3.15
CA THR A 191 6.26 -15.53 -2.08
C THR A 191 6.37 -16.35 -0.80
N ASP A 192 7.50 -16.20 -0.12
CA ASP A 192 7.82 -16.75 1.20
C ASP A 192 8.09 -15.62 2.20
N LEU A 193 8.04 -15.93 3.50
CA LEU A 193 8.46 -15.02 4.55
C LEU A 193 9.97 -15.14 4.79
N PHE A 194 10.63 -13.99 4.85
CA PHE A 194 12.04 -13.82 5.16
C PHE A 194 12.24 -12.92 6.37
N VAL A 195 13.40 -13.00 6.99
CA VAL A 195 13.75 -12.22 8.20
C VAL A 195 15.10 -11.56 8.04
N ALA A 196 15.22 -10.34 8.58
CA ALA A 196 16.49 -9.63 8.70
C ALA A 196 16.59 -8.97 10.07
N SER A 197 17.77 -8.95 10.68
CA SER A 197 18.03 -8.24 11.94
C SER A 197 18.03 -6.71 11.72
N ILE A 198 17.68 -5.95 12.76
CA ILE A 198 17.77 -4.49 12.78
C ILE A 198 18.88 -4.10 13.74
N ASP A 199 19.86 -3.33 13.30
CA ASP A 199 20.88 -2.75 14.17
C ASP A 199 20.36 -1.51 14.92
N ASN A 200 21.19 -0.94 15.79
CA ASN A 200 20.83 0.23 16.60
C ASN A 200 20.61 1.52 15.76
N ASN A 201 21.01 1.53 14.49
CA ASN A 201 20.85 2.65 13.57
C ASN A 201 19.67 2.42 12.61
N GLY A 202 18.94 1.31 12.75
CA GLY A 202 17.82 0.94 11.87
C GLY A 202 18.27 0.25 10.58
N LYS A 203 19.58 -0.05 10.42
CA LYS A 203 20.08 -0.76 9.25
C LYS A 203 19.76 -2.24 9.34
N LEU A 204 19.36 -2.82 8.21
CA LEU A 204 19.00 -4.23 8.10
C LEU A 204 20.23 -5.10 7.83
N GLY A 205 20.27 -6.26 8.49
CA GLY A 205 21.31 -7.26 8.33
C GLY A 205 21.06 -8.23 7.18
N SER A 206 21.73 -9.38 7.22
CA SER A 206 21.54 -10.44 6.23
C SER A 206 20.13 -10.99 6.27
N VAL A 207 19.63 -11.35 5.07
CA VAL A 207 18.31 -11.94 4.88
C VAL A 207 18.41 -13.46 5.01
N GLU A 208 17.51 -14.03 5.80
CA GLU A 208 17.38 -15.47 6.01
C GLU A 208 15.92 -15.90 5.82
N ASN A 209 15.69 -17.18 5.51
CA ASN A 209 14.34 -17.74 5.49
C ASN A 209 13.73 -17.69 6.88
N PHE A 210 12.49 -17.20 7.01
CA PHE A 210 11.86 -17.04 8.32
C PHE A 210 11.47 -18.37 8.96
N SER A 211 10.82 -19.26 8.22
CA SER A 211 10.33 -20.53 8.77
C SER A 211 10.01 -21.55 7.71
N LYS A 212 10.63 -22.72 7.79
CA LYS A 212 10.36 -23.87 6.90
C LYS A 212 8.99 -24.52 7.14
N THR A 213 8.37 -24.28 8.27
CA THR A 213 7.06 -24.86 8.62
C THR A 213 5.91 -23.93 8.21
N VAL A 214 6.20 -22.62 8.09
CA VAL A 214 5.25 -21.61 7.62
C VAL A 214 5.30 -21.48 6.12
N ASN A 215 6.49 -21.30 5.54
CA ASN A 215 6.67 -21.19 4.10
C ASN A 215 6.26 -22.48 3.39
N THR A 216 5.45 -22.36 2.35
CA THR A 216 4.92 -23.49 1.59
C THR A 216 5.23 -23.33 0.09
N LYS A 217 4.59 -24.09 -0.75
CA LYS A 217 4.67 -23.98 -2.21
C LYS A 217 3.67 -22.95 -2.80
N PHE A 218 3.04 -22.13 -1.98
CA PHE A 218 2.12 -21.05 -2.32
C PHE A 218 2.57 -19.76 -1.68
N ASN A 219 1.86 -18.65 -1.92
CA ASN A 219 2.21 -17.37 -1.34
C ASN A 219 1.97 -17.35 0.18
N GLU A 220 2.95 -16.90 0.92
CA GLU A 220 2.87 -16.43 2.29
C GLU A 220 3.25 -14.94 2.33
N SER A 221 2.50 -14.11 3.07
CA SER A 221 2.76 -12.66 3.12
C SER A 221 2.24 -12.00 4.40
N SER A 222 2.68 -10.76 4.61
CA SER A 222 2.13 -9.79 5.57
C SER A 222 1.89 -10.39 6.97
N PRO A 223 2.92 -10.86 7.68
CA PRO A 223 2.75 -11.39 9.01
C PRO A 223 2.54 -10.26 10.03
N VAL A 224 1.86 -10.56 11.14
CA VAL A 224 1.81 -9.73 12.35
C VAL A 224 2.00 -10.63 13.57
N PHE A 225 2.67 -10.13 14.59
CA PHE A 225 3.02 -10.89 15.78
C PHE A 225 2.35 -10.29 17.02
N THR A 226 1.97 -11.17 17.97
CA THR A 226 1.63 -10.72 19.33
C THR A 226 2.87 -10.16 20.04
N LYS A 227 2.67 -9.26 21.01
CA LYS A 227 3.75 -8.61 21.79
C LYS A 227 4.67 -9.60 22.52
N ASP A 228 4.11 -10.74 22.92
CA ASP A 228 4.87 -11.82 23.56
C ASP A 228 5.68 -12.66 22.57
N GLY A 229 5.52 -12.40 21.25
CA GLY A 229 6.20 -13.09 20.17
C GLY A 229 5.81 -14.56 20.00
N LYS A 230 4.70 -15.01 20.62
CA LYS A 230 4.32 -16.43 20.61
C LYS A 230 3.22 -16.78 19.60
N THR A 231 2.51 -15.79 19.11
CA THR A 231 1.46 -15.98 18.08
C THR A 231 1.77 -15.10 16.88
N MET A 232 1.58 -15.66 15.70
CA MET A 232 1.67 -14.95 14.43
C MET A 232 0.37 -15.14 13.67
N TYR A 233 -0.12 -14.06 13.06
CA TYR A 233 -1.13 -14.11 12.01
C TYR A 233 -0.49 -13.69 10.70
N PHE A 234 -0.86 -14.33 9.60
CA PHE A 234 -0.25 -14.04 8.29
C PHE A 234 -1.21 -14.41 7.17
N THR A 235 -1.00 -13.84 6.02
CA THR A 235 -1.73 -14.15 4.80
C THR A 235 -1.10 -15.34 4.11
N ARG A 236 -1.93 -16.26 3.59
CA ARG A 236 -1.51 -17.38 2.73
C ARG A 236 -2.61 -17.69 1.74
N ASN A 237 -2.25 -18.16 0.55
CA ASN A 237 -3.24 -18.79 -0.33
C ASN A 237 -3.95 -19.95 0.40
N ASN A 238 -5.20 -20.24 0.02
CA ASN A 238 -6.02 -21.28 0.64
C ASN A 238 -5.41 -22.68 0.49
N TYR A 239 -4.35 -22.91 1.27
CA TYR A 239 -3.59 -24.16 1.34
C TYR A 239 -3.18 -24.44 2.77
N ASN A 240 -3.61 -25.59 3.30
CA ASN A 240 -3.22 -26.08 4.62
C ASN A 240 -3.24 -27.61 4.63
N ASP A 241 -2.36 -28.24 5.45
CA ASP A 241 -2.25 -29.69 5.64
C ASP A 241 -2.16 -30.45 4.31
N GLY A 242 -1.40 -29.93 3.35
CA GLY A 242 -1.20 -30.56 2.05
C GLY A 242 -2.37 -30.39 1.07
N LYS A 243 -3.47 -29.74 1.48
CA LYS A 243 -4.69 -29.57 0.68
C LYS A 243 -4.89 -28.11 0.28
N LYS A 244 -5.20 -27.89 -1.00
CA LYS A 244 -5.67 -26.61 -1.52
C LYS A 244 -7.19 -26.65 -1.67
N ARG A 245 -7.85 -25.53 -1.30
CA ARG A 245 -9.27 -25.31 -1.54
C ARG A 245 -9.44 -24.16 -2.51
N LYS A 246 -10.56 -24.13 -3.21
CA LYS A 246 -10.88 -23.15 -4.23
C LYS A 246 -12.29 -22.62 -4.01
N SER A 247 -12.50 -21.39 -4.45
CA SER A 247 -13.82 -20.80 -4.58
C SER A 247 -14.70 -21.58 -5.58
N ASP A 248 -15.96 -21.22 -5.65
CA ASP A 248 -16.89 -21.71 -6.66
C ASP A 248 -16.41 -21.39 -8.08
N ASP A 249 -15.73 -20.26 -8.28
CA ASP A 249 -15.08 -19.83 -9.53
C ASP A 249 -13.73 -20.51 -9.80
N LYS A 250 -13.34 -21.52 -9.00
CA LYS A 250 -12.10 -22.30 -9.12
C LYS A 250 -10.82 -21.49 -8.83
N VAL A 251 -10.91 -20.34 -8.18
CA VAL A 251 -9.77 -19.53 -7.74
C VAL A 251 -9.30 -19.97 -6.34
N ILE A 252 -8.00 -19.87 -6.08
CA ILE A 252 -7.42 -20.12 -4.75
C ILE A 252 -7.33 -18.75 -4.07
N MET A 253 -8.25 -18.45 -3.14
CA MET A 253 -8.31 -17.19 -2.42
C MET A 253 -7.20 -17.09 -1.38
N GLU A 254 -6.86 -15.87 -1.00
CA GLU A 254 -5.98 -15.57 0.13
C GLU A 254 -6.77 -15.63 1.43
N LYS A 255 -6.13 -16.12 2.48
CA LYS A 255 -6.72 -16.27 3.81
C LYS A 255 -5.74 -15.92 4.91
N ILE A 256 -6.27 -15.50 6.04
CA ILE A 256 -5.48 -15.30 7.25
C ILE A 256 -5.35 -16.63 7.98
N TYR A 257 -4.12 -16.93 8.36
CA TYR A 257 -3.76 -18.09 9.19
C TYR A 257 -3.14 -17.61 10.51
N LYS A 258 -3.32 -18.40 11.56
CA LYS A 258 -2.65 -18.28 12.85
C LYS A 258 -1.59 -19.36 12.96
N ALA A 259 -0.41 -19.03 13.48
CA ALA A 259 0.62 -19.98 13.90
C ALA A 259 1.07 -19.69 15.33
N GLU A 260 1.60 -20.69 16.03
CA GLU A 260 2.07 -20.60 17.39
C GLU A 260 3.55 -20.98 17.48
N LEU A 261 4.34 -20.20 18.23
CA LEU A 261 5.75 -20.49 18.46
C LEU A 261 5.89 -21.47 19.63
N VAL A 262 6.29 -22.69 19.35
CA VAL A 262 6.48 -23.76 20.35
C VAL A 262 7.89 -24.32 20.20
N ASN A 263 8.67 -24.24 21.28
CA ASN A 263 10.08 -24.71 21.33
C ASN A 263 10.98 -24.13 20.22
N GLY A 264 10.72 -22.87 19.83
CA GLY A 264 11.50 -22.18 18.79
C GLY A 264 11.04 -22.46 17.36
N GLU A 265 9.98 -23.22 17.16
CA GLU A 265 9.41 -23.51 15.84
C GLU A 265 7.97 -23.01 15.72
N TRP A 266 7.62 -22.41 14.59
CA TRP A 266 6.25 -22.01 14.25
C TRP A 266 5.43 -23.24 13.86
N THR A 267 4.40 -23.54 14.63
CA THR A 267 3.56 -24.75 14.50
C THR A 267 2.08 -24.41 14.62
N ASN A 268 1.22 -25.44 14.64
CA ASN A 268 -0.22 -25.30 14.83
C ASN A 268 -0.89 -24.33 13.85
N VAL A 269 -0.44 -24.31 12.60
CA VAL A 269 -0.98 -23.42 11.56
C VAL A 269 -2.45 -23.73 11.31
N LYS A 270 -3.34 -22.77 11.56
CA LYS A 270 -4.79 -22.89 11.38
C LYS A 270 -5.35 -21.64 10.73
N GLU A 271 -6.32 -21.83 9.85
CA GLU A 271 -7.14 -20.77 9.28
C GLU A 271 -7.97 -20.07 10.39
N VAL A 272 -8.11 -18.75 10.30
CA VAL A 272 -9.00 -18.01 11.21
C VAL A 272 -10.47 -18.34 10.89
N PRO A 273 -11.36 -18.38 11.89
CA PRO A 273 -12.71 -18.94 11.74
C PRO A 273 -13.67 -18.10 10.89
N PHE A 274 -13.34 -16.84 10.63
CA PHE A 274 -14.15 -15.93 9.80
C PHE A 274 -13.75 -15.90 8.31
N SER A 275 -12.72 -16.66 7.90
CA SER A 275 -12.37 -16.84 6.50
C SER A 275 -13.35 -17.77 5.78
N ASN A 276 -13.48 -17.63 4.45
CA ASN A 276 -14.32 -18.46 3.61
C ASN A 276 -13.61 -18.76 2.27
N ASP A 277 -14.03 -19.81 1.56
CA ASP A 277 -13.39 -20.19 0.29
C ASP A 277 -13.76 -19.23 -0.87
N ASN A 278 -14.83 -18.44 -0.74
CA ASN A 278 -15.38 -17.59 -1.80
C ASN A 278 -15.00 -16.10 -1.70
N TYR A 279 -14.24 -15.70 -0.67
CA TYR A 279 -13.71 -14.35 -0.56
C TYR A 279 -12.31 -14.34 0.06
N LYS A 280 -11.59 -13.24 -0.12
CA LYS A 280 -10.26 -13.03 0.44
C LYS A 280 -10.34 -12.48 1.86
N THR A 281 -9.39 -12.88 2.68
CA THR A 281 -9.03 -12.20 3.93
C THR A 281 -7.51 -12.12 3.98
N ALA A 282 -6.96 -10.91 4.08
CA ALA A 282 -5.52 -10.68 3.92
C ALA A 282 -4.99 -9.53 4.78
N HIS A 283 -3.68 -9.44 4.89
CA HIS A 283 -2.94 -8.33 5.53
C HIS A 283 -3.41 -8.01 6.95
N PRO A 284 -3.35 -8.98 7.89
CA PRO A 284 -3.78 -8.76 9.25
C PRO A 284 -2.85 -7.80 10.00
N THR A 285 -3.44 -6.96 10.86
CA THR A 285 -2.73 -6.21 11.90
C THR A 285 -3.50 -6.26 13.22
N LEU A 286 -2.82 -6.05 14.33
CA LEU A 286 -3.42 -6.05 15.67
C LEU A 286 -3.47 -4.64 16.25
N SER A 287 -4.54 -4.35 17.01
CA SER A 287 -4.56 -3.16 17.86
C SER A 287 -3.46 -3.24 18.93
N PRO A 288 -3.01 -2.09 19.48
CA PRO A 288 -2.00 -2.10 20.55
C PRO A 288 -2.37 -2.92 21.80
N ASP A 289 -3.63 -3.12 22.09
CA ASP A 289 -4.10 -3.97 23.21
C ASP A 289 -4.33 -5.43 22.81
N GLU A 290 -4.10 -5.76 21.52
CA GLU A 290 -4.28 -7.10 20.90
C GLU A 290 -5.71 -7.66 20.98
N LYS A 291 -6.70 -6.81 21.26
CA LYS A 291 -8.11 -7.22 21.35
C LYS A 291 -8.89 -7.02 20.06
N THR A 292 -8.27 -6.42 19.06
CA THR A 292 -8.87 -6.21 17.76
C THR A 292 -7.86 -6.54 16.68
N MET A 293 -8.30 -7.31 15.69
CA MET A 293 -7.58 -7.49 14.42
C MET A 293 -8.25 -6.66 13.35
N TYR A 294 -7.44 -5.93 12.57
CA TYR A 294 -7.85 -5.27 11.34
C TYR A 294 -7.29 -6.05 10.16
N PHE A 295 -8.01 -6.09 9.06
CA PHE A 295 -7.60 -6.85 7.86
C PHE A 295 -8.34 -6.36 6.63
N ALA A 296 -7.82 -6.69 5.45
CA ALA A 296 -8.45 -6.42 4.16
C ALA A 296 -9.30 -7.61 3.69
N SER A 297 -10.46 -7.35 3.08
CA SER A 297 -11.33 -8.39 2.56
C SER A 297 -12.29 -7.88 1.47
N ASP A 298 -12.67 -8.75 0.56
CA ASP A 298 -13.76 -8.59 -0.41
C ASP A 298 -15.01 -9.40 -0.01
N MET A 299 -15.18 -9.67 1.30
CA MET A 299 -16.32 -10.44 1.80
C MET A 299 -17.66 -9.72 1.54
N PRO A 300 -18.79 -10.43 1.51
CA PRO A 300 -20.09 -9.83 1.29
C PRO A 300 -20.36 -8.65 2.21
N GLY A 301 -20.72 -7.50 1.64
CA GLY A 301 -20.89 -6.22 2.34
C GLY A 301 -19.74 -5.24 2.15
N SER A 302 -18.70 -5.60 1.37
CA SER A 302 -17.69 -4.67 0.90
C SER A 302 -18.25 -3.67 -0.09
N PHE A 303 -17.74 -2.44 -0.07
CA PHE A 303 -18.05 -1.37 -1.01
C PHE A 303 -17.30 -1.56 -2.33
N GLY A 304 -16.03 -1.98 -2.25
CA GLY A 304 -15.09 -2.03 -3.36
C GLY A 304 -14.41 -3.37 -3.61
N PHE A 305 -13.25 -3.27 -4.25
CA PHE A 305 -12.43 -4.45 -4.59
C PHE A 305 -11.79 -5.09 -3.36
N SER A 306 -11.51 -4.29 -2.33
CA SER A 306 -11.20 -4.75 -0.97
C SER A 306 -11.45 -3.64 0.02
N ASP A 307 -12.05 -3.98 1.14
CA ASP A 307 -12.37 -3.09 2.24
C ASP A 307 -11.60 -3.47 3.49
N LEU A 308 -11.37 -2.51 4.38
CA LEU A 308 -10.87 -2.78 5.72
C LEU A 308 -12.00 -3.18 6.65
N TYR A 309 -11.74 -4.25 7.39
CA TYR A 309 -12.60 -4.82 8.42
C TYR A 309 -11.89 -4.86 9.75
N LYS A 310 -12.64 -4.90 10.83
CA LYS A 310 -12.15 -5.22 12.17
C LYS A 310 -12.89 -6.43 12.73
N VAL A 311 -12.21 -7.19 13.61
CA VAL A 311 -12.82 -8.27 14.37
C VAL A 311 -12.25 -8.29 15.77
N SER A 312 -13.12 -8.45 16.78
CA SER A 312 -12.69 -8.54 18.18
C SER A 312 -12.02 -9.88 18.48
N ILE A 313 -11.08 -9.86 19.42
CA ILE A 313 -10.38 -11.04 19.97
C ILE A 313 -10.60 -11.04 21.48
N ASP A 314 -11.24 -12.07 22.02
CA ASP A 314 -11.43 -12.18 23.48
C ASP A 314 -10.16 -12.68 24.20
N SER A 315 -10.19 -12.70 25.52
CA SER A 315 -9.06 -13.16 26.36
C SER A 315 -8.65 -14.62 26.14
N ASN A 316 -9.47 -15.43 25.49
CA ASN A 316 -9.19 -16.82 25.14
C ASN A 316 -8.71 -16.95 23.69
N GLY A 317 -8.53 -15.83 22.96
CA GLY A 317 -8.12 -15.80 21.57
C GLY A 317 -9.25 -16.17 20.59
N LYS A 318 -10.53 -16.11 21.01
CA LYS A 318 -11.69 -16.37 20.15
C LYS A 318 -12.08 -15.09 19.44
N PHE A 319 -12.32 -15.21 18.15
CA PHE A 319 -12.77 -14.11 17.30
C PHE A 319 -14.28 -13.87 17.40
N GLY A 320 -14.67 -12.62 17.36
CA GLY A 320 -16.04 -12.16 17.17
C GLY A 320 -16.50 -12.25 15.71
N THR A 321 -17.48 -11.42 15.37
CA THR A 321 -17.94 -11.25 13.98
C THR A 321 -17.19 -10.09 13.34
N PRO A 322 -16.66 -10.23 12.09
CA PRO A 322 -16.08 -9.12 11.35
C PRO A 322 -17.08 -7.98 11.13
N GLU A 323 -16.59 -6.76 11.23
CA GLU A 323 -17.32 -5.52 10.99
C GLU A 323 -16.56 -4.68 9.94
N ASN A 324 -17.25 -4.24 8.88
CA ASN A 324 -16.71 -3.31 7.91
C ASN A 324 -16.45 -1.94 8.58
N LEU A 325 -15.30 -1.29 8.30
CA LEU A 325 -14.98 0.01 8.90
C LEU A 325 -15.84 1.16 8.38
N GLY A 326 -16.65 0.90 7.35
CA GLY A 326 -17.64 1.84 6.82
C GLY A 326 -17.07 2.86 5.81
N PRO A 327 -17.94 3.71 5.25
CA PRO A 327 -17.64 4.56 4.10
C PRO A 327 -16.73 5.77 4.43
N THR A 328 -16.37 5.98 5.68
CA THR A 328 -15.34 6.97 6.04
C THR A 328 -13.95 6.48 5.64
N ILE A 329 -13.71 5.17 5.77
CA ILE A 329 -12.43 4.51 5.49
C ILE A 329 -12.47 3.83 4.12
N ASN A 330 -13.52 3.09 3.82
CA ASN A 330 -13.63 2.25 2.64
C ASN A 330 -14.31 2.98 1.48
N THR A 331 -13.87 2.66 0.26
CA THR A 331 -14.37 3.20 -1.00
C THR A 331 -14.74 2.06 -1.96
N GLU A 332 -15.14 2.36 -3.18
CA GLU A 332 -15.28 1.36 -4.25
C GLU A 332 -13.91 0.95 -4.86
N GLY A 333 -12.82 1.52 -4.37
CA GLY A 333 -11.44 1.15 -4.70
C GLY A 333 -10.92 -0.04 -3.90
N ARG A 334 -9.63 0.01 -3.61
CA ARG A 334 -8.94 -0.97 -2.75
C ARG A 334 -8.46 -0.27 -1.49
N GLU A 335 -8.87 -0.74 -0.33
CA GLU A 335 -8.25 -0.43 0.95
C GLU A 335 -7.56 -1.70 1.46
N THR A 336 -6.26 -1.59 1.76
CA THR A 336 -5.41 -2.76 2.04
C THR A 336 -4.24 -2.42 2.96
N PHE A 337 -3.49 -3.42 3.41
CA PHE A 337 -2.31 -3.28 4.29
C PHE A 337 -2.55 -2.37 5.49
N PRO A 338 -3.57 -2.64 6.33
CA PRO A 338 -3.78 -1.85 7.52
C PRO A 338 -2.64 -2.03 8.53
N PHE A 339 -2.32 -0.95 9.23
CA PHE A 339 -1.43 -0.92 10.39
C PHE A 339 -2.02 0.00 11.45
N VAL A 340 -1.96 -0.39 12.73
CA VAL A 340 -2.42 0.43 13.84
C VAL A 340 -1.23 0.78 14.72
N ASP A 341 -0.97 2.07 14.91
CA ASP A 341 0.13 2.56 15.72
C ASP A 341 -0.16 2.50 17.23
N ALA A 342 0.81 2.91 18.06
CA ALA A 342 0.69 2.88 19.52
C ALA A 342 -0.42 3.80 20.07
N ASP A 343 -0.83 4.81 19.31
CA ASP A 343 -1.88 5.77 19.66
C ASP A 343 -3.26 5.36 19.10
N ASN A 344 -3.36 4.16 18.54
CA ASN A 344 -4.53 3.60 17.84
C ASN A 344 -4.90 4.31 16.54
N ASN A 345 -4.01 5.09 15.93
CA ASN A 345 -4.26 5.62 14.59
C ASN A 345 -4.12 4.49 13.55
N LEU A 346 -5.00 4.49 12.57
CA LEU A 346 -5.01 3.53 11.49
C LEU A 346 -4.25 4.10 10.29
N PHE A 347 -3.24 3.36 9.83
CA PHE A 347 -2.58 3.58 8.54
C PHE A 347 -3.01 2.48 7.57
N PHE A 348 -3.18 2.82 6.31
CA PHE A 348 -3.56 1.85 5.28
C PHE A 348 -3.18 2.36 3.90
N ALA A 349 -3.15 1.48 2.93
CA ALA A 349 -2.97 1.84 1.53
C ALA A 349 -4.31 1.86 0.80
N SER A 350 -4.53 2.86 -0.05
CA SER A 350 -5.75 2.96 -0.87
C SER A 350 -5.48 3.57 -2.24
N ASP A 351 -6.17 3.07 -3.27
CA ASP A 351 -6.27 3.70 -4.59
C ASP A 351 -7.60 4.44 -4.79
N GLY A 352 -8.54 4.30 -3.85
CA GLY A 352 -9.85 4.94 -3.93
C GLY A 352 -9.91 6.35 -3.37
N HIS A 353 -9.10 6.68 -2.39
CA HIS A 353 -8.96 8.04 -1.87
C HIS A 353 -8.12 8.92 -2.81
N PRO A 354 -8.35 10.27 -2.85
CA PRO A 354 -7.53 11.18 -3.64
C PRO A 354 -6.05 11.13 -3.23
N GLY A 355 -5.19 10.71 -4.14
CA GLY A 355 -3.77 10.45 -3.90
C GLY A 355 -2.89 10.79 -5.08
N LEU A 356 -1.59 10.47 -4.96
CA LEU A 356 -0.56 10.80 -5.95
C LEU A 356 -0.49 9.82 -7.11
N GLY A 357 -0.92 8.56 -6.88
CA GLY A 357 -0.74 7.54 -7.91
C GLY A 357 -1.62 6.31 -7.74
N GLY A 358 -1.01 5.14 -7.72
CA GLY A 358 -1.64 3.86 -7.48
C GLY A 358 -2.17 3.72 -6.06
N LEU A 359 -1.59 2.83 -5.27
CA LEU A 359 -1.85 2.78 -3.83
C LEU A 359 -1.07 3.89 -3.13
N ASP A 360 -1.75 4.72 -2.37
CA ASP A 360 -1.14 5.71 -1.48
C ASP A 360 -1.39 5.33 -0.01
N ILE A 361 -0.45 5.66 0.87
CA ILE A 361 -0.59 5.48 2.33
C ILE A 361 -1.40 6.63 2.91
N PHE A 362 -2.41 6.29 3.71
CA PHE A 362 -3.27 7.22 4.44
C PHE A 362 -3.18 6.99 5.94
N GLU A 363 -3.35 8.05 6.72
CA GLU A 363 -3.49 8.07 8.18
C GLU A 363 -4.92 8.46 8.55
N ALA A 364 -5.62 7.65 9.33
CA ALA A 364 -6.91 7.98 9.94
C ALA A 364 -6.76 7.98 11.47
N LYS A 365 -6.92 9.14 12.10
CA LYS A 365 -6.79 9.28 13.54
C LYS A 365 -7.93 8.58 14.27
N SER A 366 -7.59 7.97 15.41
CA SER A 366 -8.58 7.36 16.30
C SER A 366 -9.45 8.41 16.97
N ALA A 367 -10.76 8.26 16.92
CA ALA A 367 -11.73 9.16 17.55
C ALA A 367 -12.96 8.38 18.02
N ASN A 368 -13.26 8.39 19.32
CA ASN A 368 -14.51 7.86 19.90
C ASN A 368 -14.86 6.43 19.45
N ASN A 369 -13.91 5.50 19.47
CA ASN A 369 -14.03 4.12 18.96
C ASN A 369 -14.29 4.00 17.43
N SER A 370 -14.01 5.03 16.68
CA SER A 370 -14.06 5.11 15.23
C SER A 370 -12.78 5.77 14.70
N PHE A 371 -12.76 6.11 13.42
CA PHE A 371 -11.67 6.82 12.78
C PHE A 371 -12.17 8.12 12.15
N GLU A 372 -11.33 9.15 12.18
CA GLU A 372 -11.54 10.38 11.42
C GLU A 372 -11.35 10.13 9.92
N LYS A 373 -11.69 11.14 9.10
CA LYS A 373 -11.45 11.12 7.66
C LYS A 373 -9.95 10.89 7.40
N PRO A 374 -9.58 9.92 6.53
CA PRO A 374 -8.20 9.66 6.20
C PRO A 374 -7.51 10.86 5.54
N LEU A 375 -6.24 11.06 5.90
CA LEU A 375 -5.36 12.04 5.29
C LEU A 375 -4.19 11.32 4.61
N ASN A 376 -3.86 11.74 3.39
CA ASN A 376 -2.67 11.27 2.70
C ASN A 376 -1.41 11.66 3.50
N VAL A 377 -0.47 10.74 3.71
CA VAL A 377 0.73 11.00 4.52
C VAL A 377 1.77 11.89 3.80
N GLY A 378 1.56 12.15 2.50
CA GLY A 378 2.39 13.03 1.70
C GLY A 378 3.72 12.41 1.24
N LYS A 379 4.46 13.23 0.50
CA LYS A 379 5.82 12.89 0.04
C LYS A 379 6.81 12.97 1.20
N PRO A 380 7.86 12.14 1.22
CA PRO A 380 8.30 11.21 0.20
C PRO A 380 7.72 9.79 0.34
N LEU A 381 6.89 9.52 1.37
CA LEU A 381 6.34 8.17 1.54
C LEU A 381 5.44 7.81 0.37
N ASN A 382 4.52 8.69 0.00
CA ASN A 382 3.71 8.51 -1.20
C ASN A 382 4.39 9.08 -2.44
N SER A 383 4.20 8.39 -3.56
CA SER A 383 4.74 8.67 -4.88
C SER A 383 3.64 8.49 -5.95
N PRO A 384 3.92 8.74 -7.24
CA PRO A 384 2.98 8.39 -8.30
C PRO A 384 2.73 6.89 -8.50
N MET A 385 3.50 6.02 -7.86
CA MET A 385 3.44 4.57 -7.96
C MET A 385 2.68 3.96 -6.76
N ASP A 386 2.70 2.63 -6.61
CA ASP A 386 2.10 1.98 -5.44
C ASP A 386 3.00 2.15 -4.20
N ASP A 387 2.43 2.67 -3.11
CA ASP A 387 3.05 2.83 -1.80
C ASP A 387 2.16 2.20 -0.73
N PHE A 388 2.67 1.19 -0.01
CA PHE A 388 1.85 0.36 0.87
C PHE A 388 2.67 -0.32 1.99
N GLY A 389 2.00 -1.04 2.88
CA GLY A 389 2.66 -1.85 3.90
C GLY A 389 3.42 -1.01 4.94
N TYR A 390 2.90 0.18 5.29
CA TYR A 390 3.45 1.06 6.30
C TYR A 390 3.45 0.39 7.67
N VAL A 391 4.60 0.40 8.33
CA VAL A 391 4.75 -0.01 9.74
C VAL A 391 5.76 0.91 10.44
N THR A 392 5.52 1.22 11.71
CA THR A 392 6.46 2.02 12.52
C THR A 392 6.55 1.48 13.94
N ASN A 393 7.68 1.71 14.59
CA ASN A 393 7.87 1.43 15.99
C ASN A 393 7.67 2.72 16.84
N LYS A 394 7.68 2.55 18.17
CA LYS A 394 7.53 3.67 19.11
C LYS A 394 8.66 4.71 19.05
N ASP A 395 9.81 4.37 18.46
CA ASP A 395 10.98 5.24 18.35
C ASP A 395 10.96 6.05 17.04
N GLY A 396 9.91 5.88 16.22
CA GLY A 396 9.72 6.59 14.96
C GLY A 396 10.49 6.01 13.76
N LEU A 397 11.18 4.87 13.93
CA LEU A 397 11.72 4.09 12.82
C LEU A 397 10.58 3.33 12.16
N GLY A 398 10.45 3.44 10.86
CA GLY A 398 9.43 2.73 10.10
C GLY A 398 9.95 2.13 8.81
N PHE A 399 9.10 1.29 8.22
CA PHE A 399 9.31 0.67 6.92
C PHE A 399 8.01 0.72 6.12
N PHE A 400 8.13 0.76 4.80
CA PHE A 400 7.00 0.64 3.87
C PHE A 400 7.50 0.00 2.57
N SER A 401 6.58 -0.33 1.68
CA SER A 401 6.87 -0.95 0.39
C SER A 401 6.44 -0.04 -0.74
N SER A 402 7.19 -0.06 -1.84
CA SER A 402 6.87 0.71 -3.03
C SER A 402 7.47 0.07 -4.28
N ASN A 403 6.77 0.22 -5.42
CA ASN A 403 7.27 -0.15 -6.75
C ASN A 403 7.76 1.07 -7.54
N ARG A 404 8.18 2.14 -6.82
CA ARG A 404 8.69 3.38 -7.41
C ARG A 404 9.98 3.17 -8.18
N ASP A 405 10.23 4.06 -9.14
CA ASP A 405 11.49 4.08 -9.90
C ASP A 405 12.72 4.18 -9.00
N GLY A 406 13.80 3.52 -9.44
CA GLY A 406 15.08 3.48 -8.70
C GLY A 406 15.14 2.39 -7.64
N GLY A 407 14.16 1.52 -7.55
CA GLY A 407 14.16 0.30 -6.77
C GLY A 407 15.20 -0.74 -7.22
N SER A 408 15.20 -1.91 -6.60
CA SER A 408 16.02 -3.07 -6.96
C SER A 408 15.25 -4.07 -7.80
N GLY A 409 13.96 -4.23 -7.50
CA GLY A 409 13.08 -5.22 -8.09
C GLY A 409 11.73 -4.63 -8.51
N PHE A 410 10.69 -5.41 -8.27
CA PHE A 410 9.30 -5.02 -8.54
C PHE A 410 8.73 -4.16 -7.42
N ASP A 411 8.57 -4.75 -6.23
CA ASP A 411 8.29 -4.02 -4.98
C ASP A 411 9.55 -4.04 -4.13
N ASP A 412 9.86 -2.93 -3.51
CA ASP A 412 11.03 -2.74 -2.65
C ASP A 412 10.63 -2.22 -1.27
N ILE A 413 11.38 -2.60 -0.25
CA ILE A 413 11.21 -2.09 1.11
C ILE A 413 12.09 -0.85 1.29
N TYR A 414 11.48 0.20 1.81
CA TYR A 414 12.14 1.44 2.20
C TYR A 414 12.06 1.61 3.71
N THR A 415 13.09 2.17 4.31
CA THR A 415 13.06 2.63 5.70
C THR A 415 12.72 4.11 5.74
N PHE A 416 12.06 4.54 6.81
CA PHE A 416 11.80 5.96 7.04
C PHE A 416 11.91 6.33 8.52
N THR A 417 12.12 7.60 8.76
CA THR A 417 12.02 8.21 10.09
C THR A 417 11.26 9.53 10.00
N VAL A 418 10.63 9.93 11.09
CA VAL A 418 10.05 11.29 11.15
C VAL A 418 11.19 12.30 11.06
N CYS A 419 11.10 13.20 10.09
CA CYS A 419 12.08 14.29 9.96
C CYS A 419 12.00 15.22 11.16
N THR A 420 13.10 15.35 11.90
CA THR A 420 13.16 16.24 13.06
C THR A 420 14.37 17.16 12.99
N HIS A 421 14.19 18.41 13.42
CA HIS A 421 15.27 19.37 13.65
C HIS A 421 15.43 19.65 15.14
N THR A 422 16.62 20.10 15.50
CA THR A 422 16.87 20.62 16.84
C THR A 422 16.64 22.13 16.82
N LEU A 423 15.57 22.58 17.50
CA LEU A 423 15.37 23.99 17.80
C LEU A 423 16.09 24.32 19.11
N SER A 424 17.09 25.17 19.07
CA SER A 424 17.87 25.55 20.25
C SER A 424 18.18 27.03 20.28
N GLY A 425 18.41 27.55 21.47
CA GLY A 425 18.77 28.97 21.67
C GLY A 425 19.27 29.25 23.06
N LEU A 426 19.51 30.53 23.32
CA LEU A 426 19.88 31.06 24.62
C LEU A 426 18.83 32.09 25.07
N ILE A 427 18.46 32.03 26.33
CA ILE A 427 17.59 33.04 26.94
C ILE A 427 18.49 34.08 27.62
N THR A 428 18.32 35.32 27.19
CA THR A 428 19.06 36.47 27.72
C THR A 428 18.10 37.64 27.98
N ASP A 429 18.45 38.48 28.92
CA ASP A 429 17.80 39.78 29.09
C ASP A 429 17.98 40.63 27.83
N VAL A 430 16.93 41.33 27.41
CA VAL A 430 16.94 42.09 26.12
C VAL A 430 17.83 43.31 26.18
N ASP A 431 17.97 43.94 27.37
CA ASP A 431 18.69 45.17 27.56
C ASP A 431 20.15 44.91 27.96
N THR A 432 20.34 44.08 29.02
CA THR A 432 21.67 43.85 29.58
C THR A 432 22.46 42.76 28.85
N LYS A 433 21.79 41.92 28.05
CA LYS A 433 22.34 40.70 27.39
C LYS A 433 22.84 39.63 28.38
N GLU A 434 22.54 39.77 29.66
CA GLU A 434 22.88 38.78 30.66
C GLU A 434 22.06 37.48 30.44
N ILE A 435 22.71 36.34 30.70
CA ILE A 435 22.07 35.02 30.60
C ILE A 435 21.00 34.93 31.67
N LEU A 436 19.82 34.43 31.28
CA LEU A 436 18.72 34.15 32.18
C LEU A 436 18.56 32.63 32.43
N PRO A 437 19.28 32.07 33.42
CA PRO A 437 19.16 30.66 33.77
C PRO A 437 17.77 30.37 34.35
N ASN A 438 17.34 29.13 34.21
CA ASN A 438 16.07 28.62 34.76
C ASN A 438 14.82 29.33 34.20
N ALA A 439 14.91 30.04 33.08
CA ALA A 439 13.74 30.54 32.38
C ALA A 439 12.89 29.37 31.85
N LYS A 440 11.57 29.48 31.98
CA LYS A 440 10.64 28.52 31.37
C LYS A 440 10.53 28.82 29.88
N VAL A 441 10.69 27.78 29.04
CA VAL A 441 10.58 27.86 27.59
C VAL A 441 9.53 26.88 27.09
N ILE A 442 8.58 27.38 26.32
CA ILE A 442 7.45 26.61 25.78
C ILE A 442 7.47 26.75 24.26
N VAL A 443 7.25 25.62 23.56
CA VAL A 443 7.05 25.57 22.11
C VAL A 443 5.58 25.33 21.82
N PHE A 444 5.04 26.12 20.88
CA PHE A 444 3.68 26.01 20.37
C PHE A 444 3.69 25.67 18.87
N ASP A 445 2.62 25.04 18.40
CA ASP A 445 2.35 24.88 16.97
C ASP A 445 1.85 26.21 16.33
N ASP A 446 1.53 26.14 15.04
CA ASP A 446 0.99 27.27 14.27
C ASP A 446 -0.41 27.73 14.72
N LYS A 447 -1.11 26.88 15.51
CA LYS A 447 -2.42 27.17 16.10
C LYS A 447 -2.34 27.58 17.58
N MET A 448 -1.13 27.79 18.09
CA MET A 448 -0.86 28.13 19.49
C MET A 448 -1.21 27.03 20.49
N ASN A 449 -1.26 25.77 20.07
CA ASN A 449 -1.32 24.64 21.01
C ASN A 449 0.08 24.36 21.56
N GLN A 450 0.17 24.19 22.90
CA GLN A 450 1.46 23.84 23.51
C GLN A 450 1.87 22.42 23.11
N ILE A 451 3.07 22.30 22.51
CA ILE A 451 3.67 21.03 22.10
C ILE A 451 4.60 20.49 23.17
N SER A 452 5.48 21.34 23.70
CA SER A 452 6.51 20.96 24.65
C SER A 452 6.93 22.11 25.53
N GLU A 453 7.50 21.81 26.71
CA GLU A 453 8.14 22.81 27.55
C GLU A 453 9.45 22.28 28.14
N THR A 454 10.36 23.20 28.45
CA THR A 454 11.62 22.92 29.13
C THR A 454 12.03 24.11 30.02
N THR A 455 13.02 23.89 30.86
CA THR A 455 13.66 24.94 31.63
C THR A 455 15.06 25.17 31.07
N ALA A 456 15.39 26.46 30.81
CA ALA A 456 16.73 26.82 30.35
C ALA A 456 17.78 26.43 31.39
N SER A 457 18.90 25.92 30.92
CA SER A 457 20.03 25.51 31.77
C SER A 457 20.64 26.70 32.55
N GLU A 458 21.60 26.45 33.42
CA GLU A 458 22.39 27.48 34.11
C GLU A 458 23.12 28.43 33.15
N LYS A 459 23.34 28.01 31.90
CA LYS A 459 23.89 28.80 30.82
C LYS A 459 22.82 29.47 29.94
N GLY A 460 21.56 29.44 30.35
CA GLY A 460 20.42 29.95 29.59
C GLY A 460 20.05 29.18 28.35
N ALA A 461 20.69 28.04 28.09
CA ALA A 461 20.47 27.26 26.87
C ALA A 461 19.21 26.39 26.97
N TYR A 462 18.46 26.33 25.89
CA TYR A 462 17.34 25.39 25.72
C TYR A 462 17.46 24.63 24.38
N SER A 463 16.78 23.48 24.29
CA SER A 463 16.73 22.66 23.10
C SER A 463 15.44 21.83 23.06
N PHE A 464 14.82 21.75 21.87
CA PHE A 464 13.66 20.91 21.57
C PHE A 464 13.90 20.13 20.29
N LYS A 465 13.34 18.93 20.20
CA LYS A 465 13.15 18.27 18.91
C LYS A 465 11.80 18.73 18.32
N ILE A 466 11.82 19.20 17.10
CA ILE A 466 10.66 19.66 16.35
C ILE A 466 10.62 18.97 15.01
N GLU A 467 9.41 18.79 14.45
CA GLU A 467 9.24 18.20 13.10
C GLU A 467 9.69 19.20 12.02
N CYS A 468 10.19 18.66 10.89
CA CYS A 468 10.56 19.47 9.74
C CYS A 468 9.33 20.13 9.08
N ASN A 469 9.58 21.22 8.34
CA ASN A 469 8.58 21.92 7.52
C ASN A 469 7.32 22.40 8.25
N LYS A 470 7.37 22.51 9.58
CA LYS A 470 6.30 23.12 10.39
C LYS A 470 6.72 24.46 10.95
N LYS A 471 5.73 25.33 11.19
CA LYS A 471 5.91 26.60 11.86
C LYS A 471 5.72 26.44 13.36
N TYR A 472 6.65 27.00 14.13
CA TYR A 472 6.62 26.95 15.58
C TYR A 472 6.77 28.35 16.17
N TYR A 473 6.17 28.54 17.35
CA TYR A 473 6.38 29.70 18.19
C TYR A 473 7.06 29.29 19.48
N VAL A 474 8.01 30.08 19.95
CA VAL A 474 8.76 29.81 21.19
C VAL A 474 8.49 30.96 22.15
N ARG A 475 7.95 30.63 23.31
CA ARG A 475 7.69 31.58 24.37
C ARG A 475 8.63 31.33 25.54
N ALA A 476 9.36 32.37 25.96
CA ALA A 476 10.18 32.34 27.16
C ALA A 476 9.55 33.19 28.27
N SER A 477 9.63 32.74 29.49
CA SER A 477 9.16 33.47 30.68
C SER A 477 10.06 33.21 31.87
N LYS A 478 10.25 34.22 32.69
CA LYS A 478 10.98 34.14 33.96
C LYS A 478 10.36 35.16 34.93
N GLU A 479 10.38 34.82 36.24
CA GLU A 479 9.94 35.75 37.31
C GLU A 479 10.71 37.05 37.21
N ASP A 480 10.04 38.17 37.42
CA ASP A 480 10.56 39.54 37.31
C ASP A 480 10.94 40.03 35.90
N TYR A 481 10.61 39.28 34.83
CA TYR A 481 10.85 39.64 33.44
C TYR A 481 9.55 39.61 32.63
N GLU A 482 9.48 40.49 31.62
CA GLU A 482 8.41 40.44 30.63
C GLU A 482 8.54 39.22 29.77
N THR A 483 7.41 38.56 29.51
CA THR A 483 7.37 37.36 28.64
C THR A 483 7.60 37.74 27.17
N THR A 484 8.49 37.03 26.49
CA THR A 484 8.77 37.20 25.06
C THR A 484 8.32 36.00 24.27
N GLU A 485 7.78 36.25 23.06
CA GLU A 485 7.31 35.24 22.13
C GLU A 485 7.91 35.44 20.74
#